data_c338f860ce7897405ed468724cded2e3
#
_entry.id   c338f860ce7897405ed468724cded2e3
#
_cell.length_a   1.000
_cell.length_b   1.000
_cell.length_c   1.000
_cell.angle_alpha   90.00
_cell.angle_beta   90.00
_cell.angle_gamma   90.00
#
_symmetry.space_group_name_H-M   'P 1'
#
loop_
_entity.id
_entity.type
_entity.pdbx_description
1 polymer ?
#
loop_
_entity_poly.entity_id
_entity_poly.type
_entity_poly.pdbx_seq_one_letter_code
_entity_poly.pdbx_strand_id
1 'polypeptide(L)'
;MGGGHLLLIAGSVSFGNFKGQRPLPRTTMSITTIPPGDLESRADLHRPLVARIHKRLARVGIIGLGYVGLPLARAFADKGFAVLGFDVDSTKVIRLQRGESYIGHVTAEMVRGMRERGFEATDRFYRLDEPDAILICVPTPLTEAREPDLTYVIESAKGIAEQLRPGQLVVLESTTYPGTTRQVVQPILESGGLKAGEDFFLAFSPEREDPGNSKFSAPTIPKVVGGLEPRSLELAVALYSQAMAAVVPVSSPEAAEACKILENTYRAVNIALVNELKVLYDRMGIDVWEVIEAAKTKPFGFQAFYPGPGLGGHCIPIDPFYLTWVAHKHGLATRFIELAGEINTAMPSYVVGKVADALNDRGKPVKGSKILLLGMAYKRDVDDPRESPGFELMELLLERGAVVNYNDPHIPVLPDMRRYRHHRLHMASQGLTVGHLRSQDCVLIVTDHSAYSWPWIVEHAPLIVDTRNATRGVAAPEGKIVRA
;
A
#
# COMPACT_ATOMS: atom_id res chain seq x y z
N MET A 1 -4.30 -60.08 -18.65
CA MET A 1 -3.59 -60.41 -19.92
C MET A 1 -3.51 -59.12 -20.76
N GLY A 2 -2.28 -58.78 -21.21
CA GLY A 2 -1.94 -57.66 -22.11
C GLY A 2 -1.65 -56.36 -21.38
N GLY A 3 -0.54 -55.85 -21.07
CA GLY A 3 0.81 -55.86 -21.66
C GLY A 3 0.93 -54.75 -22.71
N GLY A 4 1.21 -53.47 -22.28
CA GLY A 4 1.41 -52.33 -23.17
C GLY A 4 2.70 -51.59 -22.83
N HIS A 5 3.69 -51.73 -23.72
CA HIS A 5 5.05 -51.20 -23.62
C HIS A 5 5.15 -49.68 -23.66
N LEU A 6 5.98 -49.13 -22.78
CA LEU A 6 6.47 -47.74 -22.81
C LEU A 6 7.62 -47.67 -23.85
N LEU A 7 7.48 -46.82 -24.86
CA LEU A 7 8.55 -46.50 -25.82
C LEU A 7 9.28 -45.22 -25.38
N LEU A 8 10.52 -45.39 -24.94
CA LEU A 8 11.46 -44.29 -24.73
C LEU A 8 12.11 -43.95 -26.08
N ILE A 9 11.89 -42.70 -26.57
CA ILE A 9 12.66 -42.18 -27.70
C ILE A 9 13.75 -41.26 -27.14
N ALA A 10 14.99 -41.77 -27.19
CA ALA A 10 16.17 -40.95 -26.96
C ALA A 10 16.59 -40.28 -28.27
N GLY A 11 16.48 -38.96 -28.32
CA GLY A 11 17.01 -38.14 -29.39
C GLY A 11 18.41 -37.62 -29.04
N SER A 12 19.43 -38.15 -29.69
CA SER A 12 20.81 -37.67 -29.63
C SER A 12 20.99 -36.44 -30.52
N VAL A 13 21.40 -35.29 -29.96
CA VAL A 13 21.84 -34.10 -30.70
C VAL A 13 23.36 -34.17 -30.83
N SER A 14 23.85 -34.34 -32.08
CA SER A 14 25.25 -34.35 -32.46
C SER A 14 25.78 -32.90 -32.52
N PHE A 15 26.82 -32.61 -31.74
CA PHE A 15 27.58 -31.35 -31.87
C PHE A 15 28.74 -31.53 -32.88
N GLY A 16 28.72 -30.68 -33.90
CA GLY A 16 29.74 -30.64 -34.95
C GLY A 16 31.12 -30.20 -34.42
N ASN A 17 32.13 -30.85 -34.90
CA ASN A 17 33.55 -30.60 -34.67
C ASN A 17 33.99 -29.24 -35.23
N PHE A 18 34.46 -28.32 -34.36
CA PHE A 18 35.33 -27.21 -34.76
C PHE A 18 36.80 -27.59 -34.49
N LYS A 19 37.55 -27.81 -35.60
CA LYS A 19 39.02 -27.91 -35.58
C LYS A 19 39.64 -26.53 -35.60
N GLY A 20 40.57 -26.28 -34.69
CA GLY A 20 41.57 -25.24 -34.84
C GLY A 20 41.68 -24.20 -33.70
N GLN A 21 42.18 -24.61 -32.54
CA GLN A 21 42.87 -23.67 -31.63
C GLN A 21 44.06 -24.41 -30.95
N ARG A 22 45.20 -23.71 -30.94
CA ARG A 22 46.45 -24.19 -30.32
C ARG A 22 46.29 -24.30 -28.80
N PRO A 23 46.94 -25.29 -28.13
CA PRO A 23 46.88 -25.40 -26.68
C PRO A 23 47.65 -24.28 -26.00
N LEU A 24 46.97 -23.59 -25.05
CA LEU A 24 47.59 -22.66 -24.12
C LEU A 24 48.50 -23.40 -23.12
N PRO A 25 49.56 -22.77 -22.61
CA PRO A 25 50.52 -23.43 -21.71
C PRO A 25 49.82 -23.71 -20.36
N ARG A 26 50.04 -24.93 -19.84
CA ARG A 26 49.62 -25.35 -18.50
C ARG A 26 50.43 -24.57 -17.47
N THR A 27 49.84 -23.58 -16.86
CA THR A 27 50.34 -22.94 -15.65
C THR A 27 49.91 -23.85 -14.48
N THR A 28 50.89 -24.57 -13.89
CA THR A 28 50.71 -25.27 -12.62
C THR A 28 50.46 -24.26 -11.53
N MET A 29 49.18 -24.06 -11.15
CA MET A 29 48.84 -23.37 -9.92
C MET A 29 49.28 -24.25 -8.73
N SER A 30 50.29 -23.79 -8.02
CA SER A 30 50.64 -24.31 -6.71
C SER A 30 49.47 -24.06 -5.77
N ILE A 31 48.76 -25.10 -5.35
CA ILE A 31 47.83 -25.04 -4.25
C ILE A 31 48.68 -24.81 -2.99
N THR A 32 48.82 -23.55 -2.57
CA THR A 32 49.31 -23.22 -1.24
C THR A 32 48.22 -23.65 -0.27
N THR A 33 48.39 -24.77 0.40
CA THR A 33 47.58 -25.18 1.55
C THR A 33 47.75 -24.12 2.60
N ILE A 34 46.71 -23.33 2.83
CA ILE A 34 46.57 -22.45 3.99
C ILE A 34 46.58 -23.36 5.21
N PRO A 35 47.45 -23.10 6.23
CA PRO A 35 47.46 -23.88 7.45
C PRO A 35 46.11 -23.77 8.16
N PRO A 36 45.63 -24.84 8.84
CA PRO A 36 44.42 -24.81 9.65
C PRO A 36 44.73 -24.12 10.98
N GLY A 37 44.66 -22.81 10.98
CA GLY A 37 44.87 -21.97 12.14
C GLY A 37 44.49 -20.57 11.81
N ASP A 38 43.22 -20.26 12.09
CA ASP A 38 42.56 -19.01 12.37
C ASP A 38 41.13 -19.00 11.81
N LEU A 39 40.37 -20.10 12.08
CA LEU A 39 38.95 -19.98 12.32
C LEU A 39 38.79 -19.46 13.76
N GLU A 40 39.21 -18.24 14.05
CA GLU A 40 38.63 -17.52 15.17
C GLU A 40 37.11 -17.62 15.01
N SER A 41 36.44 -18.24 15.97
CA SER A 41 35.00 -18.40 16.01
C SER A 41 34.41 -17.02 15.89
N ARG A 42 33.89 -16.65 14.69
CA ARG A 42 33.13 -15.42 14.54
C ARG A 42 32.11 -15.38 15.67
N ALA A 43 32.14 -14.34 16.46
CA ALA A 43 31.29 -14.21 17.65
C ALA A 43 29.84 -14.45 17.22
N ASP A 44 29.11 -15.29 17.97
CA ASP A 44 27.69 -15.54 17.70
C ASP A 44 26.90 -14.22 17.95
N LEU A 45 26.66 -13.47 16.89
CA LEU A 45 25.94 -12.18 16.93
C LEU A 45 24.42 -12.35 17.08
N HIS A 46 23.89 -13.52 16.78
CA HIS A 46 22.47 -13.83 16.76
C HIS A 46 21.88 -13.94 18.18
N ARG A 47 22.43 -14.83 19.03
CA ARG A 47 21.89 -15.10 20.37
C ARG A 47 21.85 -13.88 21.28
N PRO A 48 22.89 -13.00 21.32
CA PRO A 48 22.84 -11.77 22.10
C PRO A 48 21.70 -10.85 21.68
N LEU A 49 21.42 -10.71 20.36
CA LEU A 49 20.34 -9.88 19.87
C LEU A 49 18.97 -10.48 20.24
N VAL A 50 18.75 -11.81 20.08
CA VAL A 50 17.53 -12.49 20.54
C VAL A 50 17.28 -12.20 22.02
N ALA A 51 18.31 -12.33 22.87
CA ALA A 51 18.20 -12.08 24.30
C ALA A 51 17.84 -10.60 24.62
N ARG A 52 18.42 -9.63 23.88
CA ARG A 52 18.11 -8.20 24.02
C ARG A 52 16.66 -7.91 23.62
N ILE A 53 16.18 -8.52 22.54
CA ILE A 53 14.79 -8.39 22.05
C ILE A 53 13.81 -8.91 23.13
N HIS A 54 14.01 -10.12 23.65
CA HIS A 54 13.13 -10.69 24.68
C HIS A 54 13.09 -9.88 25.97
N LYS A 55 14.22 -9.27 26.35
CA LYS A 55 14.34 -8.36 27.50
C LYS A 55 13.85 -6.94 27.20
N ARG A 56 13.49 -6.62 25.95
CA ARG A 56 13.12 -5.27 25.46
C ARG A 56 14.25 -4.24 25.65
N LEU A 57 15.47 -4.70 25.64
CA LEU A 57 16.69 -3.89 25.70
C LEU A 57 17.23 -3.55 24.30
N ALA A 58 16.69 -4.16 23.26
CA ALA A 58 17.01 -3.81 21.87
C ALA A 58 16.40 -2.46 21.53
N ARG A 59 17.16 -1.58 20.88
CA ARG A 59 16.68 -0.31 20.34
C ARG A 59 16.13 -0.54 18.93
N VAL A 60 14.93 -0.04 18.64
CA VAL A 60 14.29 -0.18 17.32
C VAL A 60 14.43 1.14 16.57
N GLY A 61 15.03 1.10 15.38
CA GLY A 61 15.10 2.21 14.43
C GLY A 61 13.98 2.08 13.41
N ILE A 62 13.31 3.18 13.06
CA ILE A 62 12.25 3.18 12.02
C ILE A 62 12.53 4.31 11.06
N ILE A 63 12.77 3.97 9.79
CA ILE A 63 12.99 4.93 8.70
C ILE A 63 11.66 5.20 7.99
N GLY A 64 11.24 6.46 7.97
CA GLY A 64 9.95 6.90 7.44
C GLY A 64 8.87 6.93 8.51
N LEU A 65 8.52 8.13 9.01
CA LEU A 65 7.51 8.34 10.05
C LEU A 65 6.15 8.74 9.46
N GLY A 66 5.77 8.07 8.36
CA GLY A 66 4.48 8.22 7.72
C GLY A 66 3.37 7.38 8.36
N TYR A 67 2.33 7.10 7.57
CA TYR A 67 1.14 6.34 7.98
C TYR A 67 1.42 4.88 8.40
N VAL A 68 2.59 4.33 8.05
CA VAL A 68 3.06 3.01 8.46
C VAL A 68 4.03 3.11 9.63
N GLY A 69 5.10 3.90 9.47
CA GLY A 69 6.19 3.89 10.44
C GLY A 69 5.84 4.53 11.79
N LEU A 70 5.02 5.58 11.83
CA LEU A 70 4.66 6.20 13.11
C LEU A 70 3.73 5.31 13.97
N PRO A 71 2.67 4.65 13.44
CA PRO A 71 1.92 3.64 14.17
C PRO A 71 2.78 2.46 14.62
N LEU A 72 3.72 2.00 13.79
CA LEU A 72 4.65 0.92 14.15
C LEU A 72 5.61 1.35 15.27
N ALA A 73 6.14 2.57 15.22
CA ALA A 73 6.95 3.16 16.30
C ALA A 73 6.18 3.16 17.64
N ARG A 74 4.90 3.53 17.57
CA ARG A 74 4.01 3.47 18.73
C ARG A 74 3.84 2.05 19.25
N ALA A 75 3.60 1.08 18.38
CA ALA A 75 3.41 -0.31 18.78
C ALA A 75 4.62 -0.85 19.57
N PHE A 76 5.84 -0.54 19.16
CA PHE A 76 7.05 -0.92 19.91
C PHE A 76 7.25 -0.10 21.18
N ALA A 77 7.04 1.23 21.15
CA ALA A 77 7.16 2.09 22.33
C ALA A 77 6.15 1.69 23.43
N ASP A 78 4.91 1.35 23.06
CA ASP A 78 3.87 0.87 23.99
C ASP A 78 4.24 -0.46 24.66
N LYS A 79 5.16 -1.23 24.07
CA LYS A 79 5.71 -2.47 24.66
C LYS A 79 7.01 -2.26 25.44
N GLY A 80 7.48 -1.02 25.55
CA GLY A 80 8.65 -0.65 26.34
C GLY A 80 9.99 -0.75 25.62
N PHE A 81 9.99 -0.79 24.28
CA PHE A 81 11.22 -0.63 23.50
C PHE A 81 11.62 0.84 23.40
N ALA A 82 12.90 1.14 23.48
CA ALA A 82 13.44 2.42 23.04
C ALA A 82 13.34 2.48 21.50
N VAL A 83 12.72 3.54 20.97
CA VAL A 83 12.49 3.68 19.52
C VAL A 83 13.14 4.96 19.00
N LEU A 84 13.93 4.85 17.93
CA LEU A 84 14.53 5.97 17.22
C LEU A 84 13.90 6.07 15.82
N GLY A 85 13.06 7.07 15.61
CA GLY A 85 12.41 7.30 14.33
C GLY A 85 13.21 8.27 13.46
N PHE A 86 13.38 7.93 12.18
CA PHE A 86 14.08 8.72 11.16
C PHE A 86 13.13 9.21 10.09
N ASP A 87 13.15 10.50 9.77
CA ASP A 87 12.43 11.05 8.61
C ASP A 87 13.27 12.16 7.98
N VAL A 88 13.24 12.25 6.65
CA VAL A 88 13.92 13.31 5.89
C VAL A 88 13.21 14.66 6.00
N ASP A 89 11.94 14.66 6.38
CA ASP A 89 11.15 15.86 6.59
C ASP A 89 11.37 16.41 8.01
N SER A 90 12.26 17.39 8.13
CA SER A 90 12.55 18.06 9.40
C SER A 90 11.31 18.66 10.07
N THR A 91 10.28 19.03 9.29
CA THR A 91 9.01 19.57 9.85
C THR A 91 8.29 18.51 10.65
N LYS A 92 8.20 17.28 10.16
CA LYS A 92 7.62 16.15 10.89
C LYS A 92 8.43 15.85 12.14
N VAL A 93 9.76 15.79 12.01
CA VAL A 93 10.67 15.54 13.15
C VAL A 93 10.46 16.57 14.25
N ILE A 94 10.46 17.87 13.94
CA ILE A 94 10.24 18.95 14.90
C ILE A 94 8.87 18.83 15.58
N ARG A 95 7.80 18.52 14.82
CA ARG A 95 6.46 18.32 15.40
C ARG A 95 6.45 17.17 16.40
N LEU A 96 6.99 16.00 16.03
CA LEU A 96 7.08 14.85 16.93
C LEU A 96 7.92 15.15 18.18
N GLN A 97 9.03 15.89 18.04
CA GLN A 97 9.86 16.35 19.16
C GLN A 97 9.09 17.30 20.10
N ARG A 98 8.10 18.04 19.61
CA ARG A 98 7.21 18.88 20.41
C ARG A 98 6.03 18.13 21.02
N GLY A 99 5.88 16.82 20.71
CA GLY A 99 4.73 16.04 21.15
C GLY A 99 3.46 16.32 20.35
N GLU A 100 3.61 16.84 19.12
CA GLU A 100 2.53 17.11 18.17
C GLU A 100 2.41 15.98 17.14
N SER A 101 1.20 15.75 16.63
CA SER A 101 0.98 14.80 15.55
C SER A 101 0.59 15.52 14.25
N TYR A 102 0.80 14.82 13.12
CA TYR A 102 0.35 15.19 11.77
C TYR A 102 -0.47 14.08 11.11
N ILE A 103 -0.80 13.02 11.86
CA ILE A 103 -1.61 11.88 11.40
C ILE A 103 -2.84 11.79 12.30
N GLY A 104 -4.05 11.86 11.73
CA GLY A 104 -5.30 11.97 12.49
C GLY A 104 -5.53 10.85 13.51
N HIS A 105 -5.21 9.59 13.16
CA HIS A 105 -5.38 8.43 14.05
C HIS A 105 -4.24 8.22 15.06
N VAL A 106 -3.17 9.03 14.99
CA VAL A 106 -2.11 9.10 16.01
C VAL A 106 -2.21 10.46 16.68
N THR A 107 -2.84 10.54 17.85
CA THR A 107 -3.10 11.83 18.51
C THR A 107 -1.82 12.42 19.14
N ALA A 108 -1.82 13.72 19.42
CA ALA A 108 -0.72 14.38 20.12
C ALA A 108 -0.47 13.78 21.52
N GLU A 109 -1.52 13.30 22.21
CA GLU A 109 -1.39 12.60 23.49
C GLU A 109 -0.63 11.28 23.33
N MET A 110 -0.94 10.51 22.27
CA MET A 110 -0.19 9.28 21.95
C MET A 110 1.28 9.57 21.67
N VAL A 111 1.60 10.63 20.93
CA VAL A 111 2.99 11.03 20.64
C VAL A 111 3.73 11.41 21.93
N ARG A 112 3.10 12.18 22.84
CA ARG A 112 3.68 12.50 24.15
C ARG A 112 3.95 11.24 24.97
N GLY A 113 2.98 10.32 25.03
CA GLY A 113 3.16 9.05 25.73
C GLY A 113 4.26 8.16 25.14
N MET A 114 4.45 8.16 23.80
CA MET A 114 5.59 7.49 23.17
C MET A 114 6.93 8.09 23.63
N ARG A 115 7.03 9.42 23.65
CA ARG A 115 8.25 10.13 24.09
C ARG A 115 8.62 9.81 25.54
N GLU A 116 7.64 9.79 26.45
CA GLU A 116 7.84 9.39 27.85
C GLU A 116 8.37 7.96 27.97
N ARG A 117 8.08 7.09 27.02
CA ARG A 117 8.56 5.70 26.93
C ARG A 117 9.82 5.51 26.09
N GLY A 118 10.51 6.61 25.72
CA GLY A 118 11.81 6.54 25.04
C GLY A 118 11.74 6.59 23.51
N PHE A 119 10.65 7.10 22.92
CA PHE A 119 10.61 7.44 21.49
C PHE A 119 11.33 8.78 21.26
N GLU A 120 12.20 8.79 20.27
CA GLU A 120 12.91 9.97 19.75
C GLU A 120 12.73 10.03 18.24
N ALA A 121 12.48 11.21 17.68
CA ALA A 121 12.47 11.46 16.24
C ALA A 121 13.70 12.26 15.82
N THR A 122 14.33 11.93 14.69
CA THR A 122 15.54 12.60 14.19
C THR A 122 15.57 12.60 12.65
N ASP A 123 16.25 13.60 12.08
CA ASP A 123 16.64 13.68 10.67
C ASP A 123 18.13 13.34 10.46
N ARG A 124 18.82 12.90 11.50
CA ARG A 124 20.26 12.61 11.52
C ARG A 124 20.53 11.14 11.23
N PHE A 125 20.66 10.78 9.98
CA PHE A 125 20.82 9.40 9.52
C PHE A 125 22.17 8.76 9.93
N TYR A 126 23.18 9.53 10.29
CA TYR A 126 24.42 8.98 10.85
C TYR A 126 24.21 8.23 12.17
N ARG A 127 23.06 8.38 12.82
CA ARG A 127 22.67 7.65 14.04
C ARG A 127 22.09 6.26 13.76
N LEU A 128 22.12 5.77 12.51
CA LEU A 128 21.64 4.42 12.15
C LEU A 128 22.51 3.29 12.72
N ASP A 129 23.67 3.60 13.29
CA ASP A 129 24.48 2.68 14.08
C ASP A 129 23.92 2.39 15.48
N GLU A 130 23.04 3.26 16.03
CA GLU A 130 22.50 3.12 17.39
C GLU A 130 21.44 2.01 17.52
N PRO A 131 20.46 1.82 16.60
CA PRO A 131 19.46 0.77 16.71
C PRO A 131 20.05 -0.64 16.58
N ASP A 132 19.43 -1.61 17.25
CA ASP A 132 19.72 -3.03 17.09
C ASP A 132 18.88 -3.67 15.96
N ALA A 133 17.71 -3.10 15.69
CA ALA A 133 16.85 -3.47 14.58
C ALA A 133 16.40 -2.22 13.84
N ILE A 134 16.49 -2.22 12.50
CA ILE A 134 16.15 -1.09 11.63
C ILE A 134 15.03 -1.53 10.71
N LEU A 135 13.88 -0.82 10.75
CA LEU A 135 12.70 -1.10 9.95
C LEU A 135 12.55 -0.01 8.88
N ILE A 136 12.45 -0.38 7.60
CA ILE A 136 12.34 0.53 6.46
C ILE A 136 10.87 0.67 6.08
N CYS A 137 10.25 1.82 6.39
CA CYS A 137 8.83 2.13 6.20
C CYS A 137 8.62 3.32 5.25
N VAL A 138 9.39 3.39 4.17
CA VAL A 138 9.36 4.49 3.21
C VAL A 138 8.34 4.26 2.08
N PRO A 139 7.87 5.33 1.40
CA PRO A 139 6.96 5.18 0.26
C PRO A 139 7.60 4.44 -0.91
N THR A 140 6.77 3.69 -1.65
CA THR A 140 7.14 3.00 -2.89
C THR A 140 6.09 3.31 -3.96
N PRO A 141 6.11 4.51 -4.58
CA PRO A 141 5.15 4.89 -5.61
C PRO A 141 5.44 4.18 -6.94
N LEU A 142 4.54 4.36 -7.92
CA LEU A 142 4.83 4.07 -9.31
C LEU A 142 5.36 5.31 -10.02
N THR A 143 6.20 5.09 -11.03
CA THR A 143 6.56 6.10 -12.03
C THR A 143 5.36 6.39 -12.95
N GLU A 144 5.46 7.41 -13.81
CA GLU A 144 4.46 7.70 -14.85
C GLU A 144 4.24 6.51 -15.79
N ALA A 145 5.28 5.72 -16.04
CA ALA A 145 5.22 4.49 -16.84
C ALA A 145 4.63 3.28 -16.08
N ARG A 146 4.10 3.48 -14.86
CA ARG A 146 3.60 2.42 -13.95
C ARG A 146 4.66 1.38 -13.56
N GLU A 147 5.92 1.78 -13.50
CA GLU A 147 7.01 0.95 -12.98
C GLU A 147 7.25 1.22 -11.49
N PRO A 148 7.73 0.23 -10.70
CA PRO A 148 8.07 0.45 -9.30
C PRO A 148 9.17 1.50 -9.11
N ASP A 149 8.89 2.55 -8.35
CA ASP A 149 9.90 3.53 -7.93
C ASP A 149 10.45 3.14 -6.56
N LEU A 150 11.63 2.51 -6.54
CA LEU A 150 12.32 2.08 -5.33
C LEU A 150 13.32 3.12 -4.81
N THR A 151 13.31 4.35 -5.33
CA THR A 151 14.30 5.39 -4.96
C THR A 151 14.44 5.53 -3.45
N TYR A 152 13.33 5.65 -2.72
CA TYR A 152 13.37 5.82 -1.27
C TYR A 152 13.90 4.58 -0.52
N VAL A 153 13.60 3.38 -1.02
CA VAL A 153 14.12 2.12 -0.46
C VAL A 153 15.63 2.03 -0.69
N ILE A 154 16.09 2.35 -1.90
CA ILE A 154 17.50 2.32 -2.28
C ILE A 154 18.30 3.34 -1.45
N GLU A 155 17.82 4.58 -1.33
CA GLU A 155 18.49 5.62 -0.54
C GLU A 155 18.51 5.27 0.96
N SER A 156 17.42 4.67 1.50
CA SER A 156 17.41 4.17 2.87
C SER A 156 18.43 3.04 3.06
N ALA A 157 18.50 2.08 2.14
CA ALA A 157 19.46 0.99 2.21
C ALA A 157 20.91 1.49 2.11
N LYS A 158 21.21 2.50 1.28
CA LYS A 158 22.53 3.15 1.21
C LYS A 158 22.89 3.85 2.53
N GLY A 159 21.96 4.63 3.08
CA GLY A 159 22.19 5.29 4.37
C GLY A 159 22.41 4.30 5.52
N ILE A 160 21.73 3.14 5.47
CA ILE A 160 21.99 2.05 6.43
C ILE A 160 23.38 1.47 6.17
N ALA A 161 23.75 1.16 4.92
CA ALA A 161 25.04 0.53 4.59
C ALA A 161 26.23 1.33 5.07
N GLU A 162 26.16 2.66 5.07
CA GLU A 162 27.21 3.58 5.56
C GLU A 162 27.40 3.48 7.10
N GLN A 163 26.38 3.07 7.83
CA GLN A 163 26.36 3.03 9.30
C GLN A 163 26.17 1.62 9.86
N LEU A 164 26.04 0.61 8.98
CA LEU A 164 25.70 -0.75 9.37
C LEU A 164 26.82 -1.38 10.23
N ARG A 165 26.44 -1.88 11.39
CA ARG A 165 27.37 -2.58 12.30
C ARG A 165 27.00 -4.06 12.44
N PRO A 166 27.98 -4.90 12.78
CA PRO A 166 27.70 -6.30 13.06
C PRO A 166 26.61 -6.51 14.10
N GLY A 167 25.78 -7.50 13.87
CA GLY A 167 24.69 -7.90 14.77
C GLY A 167 23.39 -7.13 14.62
N GLN A 168 23.26 -6.17 13.70
CA GLN A 168 21.99 -5.49 13.43
C GLN A 168 21.03 -6.36 12.61
N LEU A 169 19.72 -6.22 12.91
CA LEU A 169 18.64 -6.75 12.07
C LEU A 169 18.09 -5.61 11.20
N VAL A 170 18.02 -5.80 9.88
CA VAL A 170 17.36 -4.89 8.95
C VAL A 170 16.09 -5.57 8.44
N VAL A 171 14.95 -4.88 8.46
CA VAL A 171 13.68 -5.38 7.95
C VAL A 171 13.10 -4.40 6.95
N LEU A 172 12.82 -4.85 5.73
CA LEU A 172 12.06 -4.07 4.77
C LEU A 172 10.56 -4.25 5.07
N GLU A 173 9.85 -3.14 5.35
CA GLU A 173 8.40 -3.11 5.58
C GLU A 173 7.65 -2.51 4.38
N SER A 174 8.34 -1.66 3.60
CA SER A 174 7.78 -1.02 2.42
C SER A 174 7.25 -2.05 1.44
N THR A 175 6.06 -1.83 0.89
CA THR A 175 5.48 -2.73 -0.13
C THR A 175 6.31 -2.70 -1.40
N THR A 176 6.73 -3.87 -1.85
CA THR A 176 7.59 -4.05 -3.03
C THR A 176 7.20 -5.34 -3.76
N TYR A 177 7.80 -5.58 -4.94
CA TYR A 177 7.62 -6.83 -5.66
C TYR A 177 8.50 -7.96 -5.08
N PRO A 178 8.09 -9.24 -5.26
CA PRO A 178 8.88 -10.39 -4.81
C PRO A 178 10.29 -10.39 -5.37
N GLY A 179 11.28 -10.50 -4.48
CA GLY A 179 12.70 -10.47 -4.78
C GLY A 179 13.40 -9.15 -4.45
N THR A 180 12.68 -8.08 -4.11
CA THR A 180 13.29 -6.77 -3.80
C THR A 180 14.27 -6.86 -2.63
N THR A 181 13.91 -7.53 -1.55
CA THR A 181 14.77 -7.68 -0.36
C THR A 181 16.10 -8.31 -0.71
N ARG A 182 16.08 -9.40 -1.49
CA ARG A 182 17.29 -10.16 -1.86
C ARG A 182 18.07 -9.52 -3.01
N GLN A 183 17.37 -9.02 -4.04
CA GLN A 183 18.02 -8.61 -5.28
C GLN A 183 18.41 -7.12 -5.29
N VAL A 184 17.77 -6.30 -4.45
CA VAL A 184 18.03 -4.85 -4.39
C VAL A 184 18.62 -4.45 -3.04
N VAL A 185 17.94 -4.78 -1.93
CA VAL A 185 18.36 -4.30 -0.60
C VAL A 185 19.62 -5.01 -0.13
N GLN A 186 19.67 -6.34 -0.21
CA GLN A 186 20.83 -7.12 0.25
C GLN A 186 22.16 -6.66 -0.38
N PRO A 187 22.31 -6.54 -1.72
CA PRO A 187 23.57 -6.12 -2.32
C PRO A 187 24.02 -4.71 -1.89
N ILE A 188 23.07 -3.81 -1.65
CA ILE A 188 23.37 -2.46 -1.17
C ILE A 188 23.90 -2.51 0.26
N LEU A 189 23.26 -3.26 1.15
CA LEU A 189 23.73 -3.42 2.53
C LEU A 189 25.10 -4.12 2.61
N GLU A 190 25.37 -5.08 1.74
CA GLU A 190 26.63 -5.79 1.66
C GLU A 190 27.77 -4.97 1.02
N SER A 191 27.48 -3.83 0.38
CA SER A 191 28.49 -2.99 -0.25
C SER A 191 29.53 -2.42 0.73
N GLY A 192 29.18 -2.34 2.04
CA GLY A 192 30.08 -1.95 3.12
C GLY A 192 31.03 -3.08 3.59
N GLY A 193 30.96 -4.28 2.97
CA GLY A 193 31.82 -5.41 3.29
C GLY A 193 31.26 -6.41 4.30
N LEU A 194 30.14 -6.09 4.98
CA LEU A 194 29.43 -7.01 5.85
C LEU A 194 28.58 -7.98 5.02
N LYS A 195 28.33 -9.19 5.57
CA LYS A 195 27.57 -10.26 4.92
C LYS A 195 26.25 -10.54 5.63
N ALA A 196 25.15 -10.55 4.87
CA ALA A 196 23.84 -10.91 5.37
C ALA A 196 23.80 -12.39 5.83
N GLY A 197 23.20 -12.63 7.00
CA GLY A 197 23.13 -13.94 7.65
C GLY A 197 24.38 -14.34 8.43
N GLU A 198 25.48 -13.61 8.29
CA GLU A 198 26.72 -13.80 9.02
C GLU A 198 27.03 -12.63 9.96
N ASP A 199 27.19 -11.43 9.37
CA ASP A 199 27.57 -10.23 10.11
C ASP A 199 26.35 -9.39 10.50
N PHE A 200 25.30 -9.37 9.69
CA PHE A 200 24.01 -8.76 9.97
C PHE A 200 22.86 -9.64 9.47
N PHE A 201 21.64 -9.30 9.86
CA PHE A 201 20.45 -10.08 9.56
C PHE A 201 19.48 -9.27 8.71
N LEU A 202 18.79 -9.95 7.76
CA LEU A 202 17.89 -9.30 6.81
C LEU A 202 16.57 -10.05 6.69
N ALA A 203 15.45 -9.33 6.78
CA ALA A 203 14.11 -9.88 6.67
C ALA A 203 13.18 -8.94 5.91
N PHE A 204 12.01 -9.45 5.55
CA PHE A 204 10.89 -8.69 5.03
C PHE A 204 9.64 -8.93 5.88
N SER A 205 8.87 -7.89 6.11
CA SER A 205 7.58 -8.01 6.80
C SER A 205 6.61 -6.96 6.29
N PRO A 206 5.56 -7.33 5.52
CA PRO A 206 4.64 -6.35 4.96
C PRO A 206 3.78 -5.68 6.02
N GLU A 207 3.49 -4.40 5.84
CA GLU A 207 2.42 -3.76 6.59
C GLU A 207 1.06 -4.17 6.04
N ARG A 208 0.13 -4.52 6.95
CA ARG A 208 -1.21 -5.04 6.64
C ARG A 208 -2.33 -4.20 7.25
N GLU A 209 -2.01 -3.07 7.85
CA GLU A 209 -2.99 -2.16 8.45
C GLU A 209 -3.91 -1.55 7.38
N ASP A 210 -5.18 -1.38 7.74
CA ASP A 210 -6.20 -0.69 6.95
C ASP A 210 -6.55 0.63 7.68
N PRO A 211 -5.97 1.78 7.30
CA PRO A 211 -6.20 3.05 7.97
C PRO A 211 -7.68 3.38 8.12
N GLY A 212 -8.08 3.82 9.31
CA GLY A 212 -9.48 4.11 9.64
C GLY A 212 -10.35 2.88 9.94
N ASN A 213 -9.78 1.68 9.99
CA ASN A 213 -10.50 0.49 10.43
C ASN A 213 -10.69 0.50 11.95
N SER A 214 -11.95 0.55 12.42
CA SER A 214 -12.27 0.59 13.85
C SER A 214 -12.13 -0.76 14.56
N LYS A 215 -12.08 -1.87 13.81
CA LYS A 215 -12.06 -3.24 14.37
C LYS A 215 -10.65 -3.82 14.45
N PHE A 216 -9.75 -3.39 13.55
CA PHE A 216 -8.40 -3.93 13.43
C PHE A 216 -7.38 -2.79 13.40
N SER A 217 -6.28 -2.97 14.13
CA SER A 217 -5.13 -2.08 14.18
C SER A 217 -3.85 -2.89 14.01
N ALA A 218 -2.72 -2.24 13.69
CA ALA A 218 -1.45 -2.92 13.45
C ALA A 218 -1.12 -4.00 14.50
N PRO A 219 -1.25 -3.76 15.84
CA PRO A 219 -0.97 -4.79 16.83
C PRO A 219 -1.92 -5.98 16.82
N THR A 220 -3.14 -5.86 16.28
CA THR A 220 -4.16 -6.94 16.30
C THR A 220 -4.17 -7.78 15.03
N ILE A 221 -3.54 -7.33 13.95
CA ILE A 221 -3.44 -8.04 12.69
C ILE A 221 -2.23 -8.98 12.73
N PRO A 222 -2.37 -10.28 12.38
CA PRO A 222 -1.23 -11.19 12.29
C PRO A 222 -0.16 -10.65 11.33
N LYS A 223 1.08 -10.53 11.78
CA LYS A 223 2.22 -10.01 10.99
C LYS A 223 2.91 -11.15 10.24
N VAL A 224 3.01 -11.06 8.91
CA VAL A 224 3.75 -12.02 8.09
C VAL A 224 5.24 -11.65 8.11
N VAL A 225 6.14 -12.63 8.24
CA VAL A 225 7.58 -12.39 8.30
C VAL A 225 8.33 -13.44 7.49
N GLY A 226 9.22 -12.98 6.60
CA GLY A 226 10.15 -13.79 5.84
C GLY A 226 11.59 -13.37 6.09
N GLY A 227 12.42 -14.28 6.60
CA GLY A 227 13.86 -14.03 6.79
C GLY A 227 14.67 -14.43 5.57
N LEU A 228 15.81 -13.78 5.32
CA LEU A 228 16.73 -14.13 4.25
C LEU A 228 17.29 -15.55 4.46
N GLU A 229 17.51 -15.92 5.72
CA GLU A 229 17.94 -17.23 6.20
C GLU A 229 17.34 -17.50 7.62
N PRO A 230 17.51 -18.70 8.20
CA PRO A 230 16.80 -19.07 9.44
C PRO A 230 17.06 -18.15 10.65
N ARG A 231 18.28 -17.61 10.83
CA ARG A 231 18.61 -16.71 11.95
C ARG A 231 17.92 -15.35 11.79
N SER A 232 17.90 -14.81 10.56
CA SER A 232 17.16 -13.59 10.24
C SER A 232 15.66 -13.75 10.50
N LEU A 233 15.09 -14.91 10.15
CA LEU A 233 13.70 -15.24 10.42
C LEU A 233 13.43 -15.30 11.92
N GLU A 234 14.26 -15.99 12.70
CA GLU A 234 14.11 -16.13 14.15
C GLU A 234 14.15 -14.75 14.84
N LEU A 235 15.11 -13.90 14.48
CA LEU A 235 15.21 -12.54 15.01
C LEU A 235 14.00 -11.68 14.71
N ALA A 236 13.54 -11.68 13.45
CA ALA A 236 12.39 -10.91 13.05
C ALA A 236 11.10 -11.42 13.72
N VAL A 237 10.92 -12.74 13.82
CA VAL A 237 9.80 -13.33 14.57
C VAL A 237 9.88 -12.95 16.05
N ALA A 238 11.06 -13.04 16.68
CA ALA A 238 11.25 -12.65 18.07
C ALA A 238 10.88 -11.16 18.29
N LEU A 239 11.31 -10.26 17.39
CA LEU A 239 11.03 -8.83 17.45
C LEU A 239 9.52 -8.54 17.35
N TYR A 240 8.88 -9.01 16.28
CA TYR A 240 7.45 -8.72 16.06
C TYR A 240 6.54 -9.39 17.08
N SER A 241 6.90 -10.56 17.61
CA SER A 241 6.14 -11.23 18.67
C SER A 241 6.06 -10.43 19.98
N GLN A 242 6.93 -9.44 20.18
CA GLN A 242 6.83 -8.55 21.33
C GLN A 242 5.76 -7.47 21.17
N ALA A 243 5.41 -7.09 19.93
CA ALA A 243 4.54 -5.95 19.64
C ALA A 243 3.21 -6.34 18.99
N MET A 244 3.15 -7.48 18.30
CA MET A 244 1.99 -7.95 17.53
C MET A 244 1.29 -9.12 18.21
N ALA A 245 -0.02 -9.26 17.99
CA ALA A 245 -0.82 -10.34 18.58
C ALA A 245 -0.43 -11.74 18.06
N ALA A 246 0.00 -11.82 16.80
CA ALA A 246 0.46 -13.03 16.17
C ALA A 246 1.50 -12.73 15.08
N VAL A 247 2.44 -13.66 14.87
CA VAL A 247 3.40 -13.61 13.79
C VAL A 247 3.29 -14.89 12.98
N VAL A 248 3.27 -14.75 11.66
CA VAL A 248 3.17 -15.87 10.70
C VAL A 248 4.48 -15.93 9.94
N PRO A 249 5.40 -16.83 10.32
CA PRO A 249 6.66 -17.03 9.60
C PRO A 249 6.38 -17.70 8.25
N VAL A 250 7.10 -17.24 7.22
CA VAL A 250 7.10 -17.85 5.89
C VAL A 250 8.54 -18.18 5.47
N SER A 251 8.68 -19.02 4.45
CA SER A 251 9.94 -19.66 4.07
C SER A 251 11.01 -18.69 3.53
N SER A 252 10.62 -17.51 3.06
CA SER A 252 11.55 -16.54 2.47
C SER A 252 10.99 -15.12 2.46
N PRO A 253 11.83 -14.08 2.25
CA PRO A 253 11.36 -12.71 2.02
C PRO A 253 10.41 -12.63 0.82
N GLU A 254 10.72 -13.36 -0.27
CA GLU A 254 9.91 -13.38 -1.50
C GLU A 254 8.49 -13.89 -1.24
N ALA A 255 8.32 -14.88 -0.37
CA ALA A 255 6.99 -15.38 0.00
C ALA A 255 6.20 -14.34 0.80
N ALA A 256 6.86 -13.60 1.68
CA ALA A 256 6.24 -12.52 2.45
C ALA A 256 5.88 -11.30 1.57
N GLU A 257 6.76 -10.91 0.63
CA GLU A 257 6.52 -9.88 -0.39
C GLU A 257 5.32 -10.27 -1.27
N ALA A 258 5.30 -11.52 -1.77
CA ALA A 258 4.20 -12.04 -2.60
C ALA A 258 2.86 -12.06 -1.85
N CYS A 259 2.86 -12.36 -0.56
CA CYS A 259 1.65 -12.37 0.27
C CYS A 259 0.94 -11.01 0.25
N LYS A 260 1.66 -9.90 0.44
CA LYS A 260 1.10 -8.55 0.41
C LYS A 260 0.50 -8.22 -0.95
N ILE A 261 1.22 -8.53 -2.03
CA ILE A 261 0.75 -8.28 -3.38
C ILE A 261 -0.50 -9.11 -3.70
N LEU A 262 -0.55 -10.38 -3.26
CA LEU A 262 -1.72 -11.23 -3.44
C LEU A 262 -2.96 -10.64 -2.75
N GLU A 263 -2.83 -10.17 -1.49
CA GLU A 263 -3.94 -9.57 -0.74
C GLU A 263 -4.52 -8.34 -1.46
N ASN A 264 -3.66 -7.46 -1.99
CA ASN A 264 -4.09 -6.25 -2.68
C ASN A 264 -4.61 -6.56 -4.09
N THR A 265 -4.02 -7.52 -4.79
CA THR A 265 -4.51 -8.01 -6.08
C THR A 265 -5.91 -8.63 -5.94
N TYR A 266 -6.12 -9.49 -4.93
CA TYR A 266 -7.42 -10.08 -4.63
C TYR A 266 -8.49 -9.00 -4.45
N ARG A 267 -8.19 -7.95 -3.69
CA ARG A 267 -9.10 -6.82 -3.48
C ARG A 267 -9.37 -6.05 -4.79
N ALA A 268 -8.33 -5.73 -5.55
CA ALA A 268 -8.45 -4.98 -6.80
C ALA A 268 -9.31 -5.71 -7.84
N VAL A 269 -9.09 -7.02 -8.02
CA VAL A 269 -9.82 -7.87 -8.97
C VAL A 269 -11.29 -8.00 -8.57
N ASN A 270 -11.59 -8.24 -7.28
CA ASN A 270 -12.97 -8.38 -6.83
C ASN A 270 -13.75 -7.06 -6.87
N ILE A 271 -13.08 -5.91 -6.65
CA ILE A 271 -13.73 -4.60 -6.86
C ILE A 271 -14.00 -4.39 -8.37
N ALA A 272 -13.06 -4.74 -9.25
CA ALA A 272 -13.29 -4.66 -10.70
C ALA A 272 -14.48 -5.52 -11.13
N LEU A 273 -14.60 -6.75 -10.63
CA LEU A 273 -15.73 -7.62 -10.91
C LEU A 273 -17.08 -6.96 -10.57
N VAL A 274 -17.21 -6.39 -9.37
CA VAL A 274 -18.48 -5.75 -8.96
C VAL A 274 -18.71 -4.41 -9.69
N ASN A 275 -17.66 -3.71 -10.11
CA ASN A 275 -17.77 -2.53 -10.97
C ASN A 275 -18.25 -2.88 -12.38
N GLU A 276 -17.73 -3.94 -12.98
CA GLU A 276 -18.21 -4.46 -14.28
C GLU A 276 -19.67 -4.88 -14.18
N LEU A 277 -20.03 -5.65 -13.14
CA LEU A 277 -21.42 -6.05 -12.90
C LEU A 277 -22.33 -4.85 -12.64
N LYS A 278 -21.86 -3.77 -11.99
CA LYS A 278 -22.62 -2.53 -11.84
C LYS A 278 -23.02 -1.95 -13.19
N VAL A 279 -22.08 -1.84 -14.13
CA VAL A 279 -22.34 -1.32 -15.47
C VAL A 279 -23.31 -2.21 -16.25
N LEU A 280 -23.15 -3.53 -16.16
CA LEU A 280 -24.04 -4.51 -16.81
C LEU A 280 -25.46 -4.46 -16.24
N TYR A 281 -25.59 -4.55 -14.92
CA TYR A 281 -26.88 -4.60 -14.22
C TYR A 281 -27.65 -3.28 -14.35
N ASP A 282 -26.96 -2.15 -14.39
CA ASP A 282 -27.57 -0.85 -14.67
C ASP A 282 -28.32 -0.85 -16.02
N ARG A 283 -27.72 -1.43 -17.08
CA ARG A 283 -28.37 -1.58 -18.39
C ARG A 283 -29.54 -2.58 -18.41
N MET A 284 -29.51 -3.54 -17.48
CA MET A 284 -30.57 -4.54 -17.31
C MET A 284 -31.70 -4.08 -16.38
N GLY A 285 -31.57 -2.89 -15.75
CA GLY A 285 -32.51 -2.41 -14.74
C GLY A 285 -32.46 -3.17 -13.43
N ILE A 286 -31.34 -3.84 -13.12
CA ILE A 286 -31.13 -4.62 -11.89
C ILE A 286 -30.29 -3.80 -10.90
N ASP A 287 -30.71 -3.77 -9.64
CA ASP A 287 -29.95 -3.13 -8.56
C ASP A 287 -28.79 -4.02 -8.10
N VAL A 288 -27.55 -3.66 -8.46
CA VAL A 288 -26.34 -4.41 -8.08
C VAL A 288 -26.17 -4.52 -6.56
N TRP A 289 -26.61 -3.51 -5.80
CA TRP A 289 -26.50 -3.50 -4.33
C TRP A 289 -27.42 -4.54 -3.71
N GLU A 290 -28.64 -4.69 -4.22
CA GLU A 290 -29.57 -5.73 -3.80
C GLU A 290 -29.01 -7.13 -4.08
N VAL A 291 -28.44 -7.33 -5.27
CA VAL A 291 -27.80 -8.60 -5.66
C VAL A 291 -26.64 -8.95 -4.73
N ILE A 292 -25.77 -7.99 -4.43
CA ILE A 292 -24.61 -8.20 -3.53
C ILE A 292 -25.09 -8.55 -2.08
N GLU A 293 -26.07 -7.81 -1.56
CA GLU A 293 -26.61 -8.07 -0.22
C GLU A 293 -27.29 -9.44 -0.14
N ALA A 294 -28.00 -9.86 -1.20
CA ALA A 294 -28.57 -11.19 -1.26
C ALA A 294 -27.48 -12.29 -1.33
N ALA A 295 -26.47 -12.09 -2.20
CA ALA A 295 -25.37 -13.05 -2.34
C ALA A 295 -24.54 -13.19 -1.05
N LYS A 296 -24.36 -12.11 -0.30
CA LYS A 296 -23.64 -12.06 0.98
C LYS A 296 -24.26 -12.95 2.07
N THR A 297 -25.53 -13.29 1.94
CA THR A 297 -26.20 -14.22 2.88
C THR A 297 -25.66 -15.65 2.78
N LYS A 298 -24.96 -15.99 1.69
CA LYS A 298 -24.31 -17.28 1.54
C LYS A 298 -23.09 -17.37 2.47
N PRO A 299 -23.04 -18.36 3.39
CA PRO A 299 -22.03 -18.41 4.45
C PRO A 299 -20.64 -18.85 3.97
N PHE A 300 -20.48 -19.29 2.74
CA PHE A 300 -19.22 -19.79 2.15
C PHE A 300 -19.10 -19.45 0.66
N GLY A 301 -17.87 -19.35 0.17
CA GLY A 301 -17.56 -19.18 -1.26
C GLY A 301 -17.96 -17.82 -1.85
N PHE A 302 -18.35 -16.84 -1.03
CA PHE A 302 -18.63 -15.48 -1.43
C PHE A 302 -18.17 -14.50 -0.34
N GLN A 303 -17.39 -13.50 -0.74
CA GLN A 303 -17.06 -12.34 0.06
C GLN A 303 -17.59 -11.09 -0.65
N ALA A 304 -18.39 -10.29 0.05
CA ALA A 304 -18.97 -9.10 -0.54
C ALA A 304 -17.92 -8.01 -0.79
N PHE A 305 -17.90 -7.53 -2.02
CA PHE A 305 -17.26 -6.29 -2.45
C PHE A 305 -18.32 -5.37 -3.01
N TYR A 306 -18.09 -4.07 -2.95
CA TYR A 306 -19.07 -3.09 -3.37
C TYR A 306 -18.51 -2.22 -4.49
N PRO A 307 -19.34 -1.87 -5.50
CA PRO A 307 -18.93 -0.98 -6.57
C PRO A 307 -18.69 0.44 -6.03
N GLY A 308 -17.98 1.24 -6.81
CA GLY A 308 -17.72 2.63 -6.50
C GLY A 308 -17.23 3.41 -7.72
N PRO A 309 -16.96 4.70 -7.56
CA PRO A 309 -16.59 5.59 -8.66
C PRO A 309 -15.15 5.39 -9.15
N GLY A 310 -14.47 4.38 -8.71
CA GLY A 310 -13.09 4.04 -9.00
C GLY A 310 -12.35 3.52 -7.77
N LEU A 311 -11.08 3.17 -7.93
CA LEU A 311 -10.19 2.80 -6.84
C LEU A 311 -9.49 4.03 -6.28
N GLY A 312 -9.38 4.08 -4.96
CA GLY A 312 -8.59 5.08 -4.24
C GLY A 312 -7.67 4.43 -3.22
N GLY A 313 -6.87 5.28 -2.56
CA GLY A 313 -5.85 4.86 -1.59
C GLY A 313 -4.53 4.48 -2.24
N HIS A 314 -3.49 4.40 -1.41
CA HIS A 314 -2.11 4.26 -1.88
C HIS A 314 -1.76 2.86 -2.39
N CYS A 315 -2.47 1.80 -1.95
CA CYS A 315 -2.04 0.41 -2.18
C CYS A 315 -2.75 -0.24 -3.38
N ILE A 316 -4.10 -0.19 -3.42
CA ILE A 316 -4.87 -1.00 -4.38
C ILE A 316 -4.67 -0.55 -5.85
N PRO A 317 -4.53 0.74 -6.17
CA PRO A 317 -4.23 1.18 -7.54
C PRO A 317 -2.79 0.94 -7.97
N ILE A 318 -1.88 0.63 -7.04
CA ILE A 318 -0.42 0.62 -7.25
C ILE A 318 0.16 -0.79 -7.16
N ASP A 319 -0.05 -1.48 -6.03
CA ASP A 319 0.66 -2.72 -5.70
C ASP A 319 0.46 -3.87 -6.71
N PRO A 320 -0.75 -4.10 -7.29
CA PRO A 320 -0.92 -5.14 -8.29
C PRO A 320 -0.02 -4.96 -9.52
N PHE A 321 0.26 -3.70 -9.91
CA PHE A 321 1.10 -3.40 -11.06
C PHE A 321 2.58 -3.72 -10.83
N TYR A 322 3.04 -3.80 -9.58
CA TYR A 322 4.36 -4.34 -9.28
C TYR A 322 4.52 -5.78 -9.78
N LEU A 323 3.48 -6.60 -9.59
CA LEU A 323 3.50 -7.98 -10.08
C LEU A 323 3.41 -8.05 -11.61
N THR A 324 2.65 -7.16 -12.24
CA THR A 324 2.59 -7.03 -13.71
C THR A 324 3.99 -6.71 -14.28
N TRP A 325 4.68 -5.75 -13.68
CA TRP A 325 6.04 -5.40 -14.11
C TRP A 325 7.03 -6.57 -13.97
N VAL A 326 6.99 -7.29 -12.84
CA VAL A 326 7.82 -8.50 -12.64
C VAL A 326 7.44 -9.59 -13.65
N ALA A 327 6.15 -9.84 -13.87
CA ALA A 327 5.67 -10.84 -14.81
C ALA A 327 6.19 -10.58 -16.23
N HIS A 328 6.21 -9.33 -16.68
CA HIS A 328 6.76 -8.95 -17.98
C HIS A 328 8.25 -9.29 -18.10
N LYS A 329 9.04 -9.16 -17.02
CA LYS A 329 10.46 -9.59 -17.00
C LYS A 329 10.61 -11.11 -17.19
N HIS A 330 9.59 -11.87 -16.80
CA HIS A 330 9.54 -13.33 -17.01
C HIS A 330 8.78 -13.73 -18.28
N GLY A 331 8.45 -12.79 -19.17
CA GLY A 331 7.73 -13.04 -20.41
C GLY A 331 6.25 -13.42 -20.22
N LEU A 332 5.64 -13.08 -19.08
CA LEU A 332 4.26 -13.41 -18.73
C LEU A 332 3.40 -12.14 -18.69
N ALA A 333 2.11 -12.26 -19.05
CA ALA A 333 1.10 -11.22 -18.86
C ALA A 333 0.18 -11.56 -17.70
N THR A 334 -0.14 -10.56 -16.88
CA THR A 334 -1.04 -10.70 -15.71
C THR A 334 -2.46 -10.29 -16.08
N ARG A 335 -3.13 -11.09 -16.93
CA ARG A 335 -4.43 -10.74 -17.53
C ARG A 335 -5.49 -10.25 -16.54
N PHE A 336 -5.65 -10.92 -15.39
CA PHE A 336 -6.61 -10.50 -14.36
C PHE A 336 -6.27 -9.15 -13.74
N ILE A 337 -4.99 -8.87 -13.51
CA ILE A 337 -4.55 -7.61 -12.90
C ILE A 337 -4.72 -6.46 -13.88
N GLU A 338 -4.28 -6.65 -15.12
CA GLU A 338 -4.37 -5.64 -16.19
C GLU A 338 -5.83 -5.30 -16.48
N LEU A 339 -6.70 -6.32 -16.69
CA LEU A 339 -8.13 -6.14 -16.90
C LEU A 339 -8.80 -5.43 -15.71
N ALA A 340 -8.49 -5.84 -14.48
CA ALA A 340 -9.03 -5.19 -13.28
C ALA A 340 -8.61 -3.71 -13.21
N GLY A 341 -7.38 -3.40 -13.61
CA GLY A 341 -6.89 -2.02 -13.72
C GLY A 341 -7.68 -1.20 -14.75
N GLU A 342 -7.95 -1.76 -15.93
CA GLU A 342 -8.74 -1.11 -16.98
C GLU A 342 -10.16 -0.82 -16.52
N ILE A 343 -10.86 -1.81 -15.96
CA ILE A 343 -12.24 -1.67 -15.47
C ILE A 343 -12.32 -0.59 -14.39
N ASN A 344 -11.46 -0.66 -13.38
CA ASN A 344 -11.50 0.28 -12.26
C ASN A 344 -11.14 1.71 -12.70
N THR A 345 -10.23 1.87 -13.67
CA THR A 345 -9.84 3.18 -14.22
C THR A 345 -10.94 3.78 -15.10
N ALA A 346 -11.81 2.97 -15.68
CA ALA A 346 -12.94 3.43 -16.49
C ALA A 346 -14.14 3.95 -15.66
N MET A 347 -14.23 3.60 -14.38
CA MET A 347 -15.38 3.95 -13.53
C MET A 347 -15.64 5.45 -13.38
N PRO A 348 -14.66 6.34 -13.23
CA PRO A 348 -14.93 7.78 -13.16
C PRO A 348 -15.63 8.30 -14.43
N SER A 349 -15.21 7.84 -15.62
CA SER A 349 -15.84 8.21 -16.88
C SER A 349 -17.29 7.71 -16.97
N TYR A 350 -17.57 6.49 -16.48
CA TYR A 350 -18.93 5.96 -16.39
C TYR A 350 -19.81 6.84 -15.47
N VAL A 351 -19.30 7.23 -14.29
CA VAL A 351 -20.03 8.09 -13.35
C VAL A 351 -20.32 9.46 -13.96
N VAL A 352 -19.34 10.06 -14.64
CA VAL A 352 -19.53 11.35 -15.33
C VAL A 352 -20.57 11.23 -16.46
N GLY A 353 -20.63 10.09 -17.14
CA GLY A 353 -21.71 9.78 -18.08
C GLY A 353 -23.09 9.78 -17.40
N LYS A 354 -23.21 9.11 -16.24
CA LYS A 354 -24.46 9.11 -15.44
C LYS A 354 -24.86 10.50 -14.96
N VAL A 355 -23.90 11.36 -14.58
CA VAL A 355 -24.18 12.77 -14.25
C VAL A 355 -24.69 13.52 -15.48
N ALA A 356 -24.09 13.31 -16.65
CA ALA A 356 -24.52 13.94 -17.89
C ALA A 356 -25.95 13.54 -18.28
N ASP A 357 -26.26 12.25 -18.24
CA ASP A 357 -27.60 11.73 -18.53
C ASP A 357 -28.65 12.29 -17.56
N ALA A 358 -28.35 12.28 -16.25
CA ALA A 358 -29.24 12.80 -15.21
C ALA A 358 -29.51 14.31 -15.33
N LEU A 359 -28.53 15.10 -15.77
CA LEU A 359 -28.70 16.51 -16.09
C LEU A 359 -29.49 16.70 -17.38
N ASN A 360 -29.22 15.91 -18.42
CA ASN A 360 -29.93 15.96 -19.71
C ASN A 360 -31.43 15.68 -19.55
N ASP A 361 -31.81 14.71 -18.70
CA ASP A 361 -33.23 14.41 -18.38
C ASP A 361 -33.96 15.61 -17.76
N ARG A 362 -33.21 16.61 -17.30
CA ARG A 362 -33.70 17.88 -16.74
C ARG A 362 -33.51 19.08 -17.68
N GLY A 363 -33.14 18.79 -18.94
CA GLY A 363 -32.88 19.82 -19.94
C GLY A 363 -31.66 20.70 -19.65
N LYS A 364 -30.67 20.18 -18.88
CA LYS A 364 -29.46 20.91 -18.53
C LYS A 364 -28.21 20.26 -19.13
N PRO A 365 -27.31 21.01 -19.79
CA PRO A 365 -26.02 20.49 -20.22
C PRO A 365 -25.06 20.40 -19.01
N VAL A 366 -24.04 19.57 -19.09
CA VAL A 366 -22.96 19.54 -18.10
C VAL A 366 -22.23 20.89 -18.06
N LYS A 367 -22.00 21.50 -19.25
CA LYS A 367 -21.33 22.81 -19.36
C LYS A 367 -22.15 23.90 -18.67
N GLY A 368 -21.52 24.55 -17.70
CA GLY A 368 -22.13 25.60 -16.89
C GLY A 368 -22.99 25.09 -15.72
N SER A 369 -23.29 23.80 -15.62
CA SER A 369 -23.98 23.24 -14.47
C SER A 369 -23.11 23.29 -13.21
N LYS A 370 -23.74 23.62 -12.08
CA LYS A 370 -23.12 23.65 -10.76
C LYS A 370 -23.21 22.28 -10.13
N ILE A 371 -22.06 21.64 -9.90
CA ILE A 371 -21.97 20.28 -9.38
C ILE A 371 -21.19 20.29 -8.06
N LEU A 372 -21.83 19.80 -7.00
CA LEU A 372 -21.22 19.63 -5.69
C LEU A 372 -20.80 18.18 -5.48
N LEU A 373 -19.49 17.93 -5.30
CA LEU A 373 -18.96 16.64 -4.90
C LEU A 373 -19.01 16.50 -3.37
N LEU A 374 -19.56 15.39 -2.88
CA LEU A 374 -19.55 15.05 -1.45
C LEU A 374 -18.53 13.94 -1.18
N GLY A 375 -17.49 14.28 -0.42
CA GLY A 375 -16.39 13.41 -0.04
C GLY A 375 -15.26 13.40 -1.06
N MET A 376 -14.10 13.93 -0.67
CA MET A 376 -12.85 13.91 -1.45
C MET A 376 -11.80 12.97 -0.86
N ALA A 377 -12.02 12.44 0.35
CA ALA A 377 -11.23 11.36 0.88
C ALA A 377 -11.45 10.06 0.07
N TYR A 378 -10.43 9.22 -0.03
CA TYR A 378 -10.54 7.97 -0.80
C TYR A 378 -11.45 6.92 -0.13
N LYS A 379 -11.70 7.06 1.16
CA LYS A 379 -12.48 6.13 1.98
C LYS A 379 -13.31 6.90 3.02
N ARG A 380 -14.39 6.27 3.47
CA ARG A 380 -15.27 6.78 4.51
C ARG A 380 -14.51 7.08 5.81
N ASP A 381 -14.76 8.24 6.39
CA ASP A 381 -14.29 8.68 7.72
C ASP A 381 -12.75 8.67 7.90
N VAL A 382 -12.02 8.98 6.82
CA VAL A 382 -10.59 9.20 6.84
C VAL A 382 -10.23 10.59 6.30
N ASP A 383 -9.10 11.11 6.72
CA ASP A 383 -8.51 12.39 6.31
C ASP A 383 -7.46 12.25 5.20
N ASP A 384 -7.58 11.19 4.38
CA ASP A 384 -6.61 10.85 3.35
C ASP A 384 -7.21 10.98 1.93
N PRO A 385 -6.80 12.00 1.15
CA PRO A 385 -7.28 12.21 -0.21
C PRO A 385 -6.45 11.50 -1.29
N ARG A 386 -5.36 10.78 -0.93
CA ARG A 386 -4.42 10.20 -1.90
C ARG A 386 -5.12 9.22 -2.84
N GLU A 387 -4.88 9.40 -4.15
CA GLU A 387 -5.45 8.59 -5.23
C GLU A 387 -7.00 8.47 -5.15
N SER A 388 -7.68 9.42 -4.50
CA SER A 388 -9.14 9.40 -4.45
C SER A 388 -9.73 9.58 -5.85
N PRO A 389 -10.72 8.76 -6.25
CA PRO A 389 -11.43 8.94 -7.52
C PRO A 389 -12.18 10.29 -7.60
N GLY A 390 -12.35 10.98 -6.47
CA GLY A 390 -12.93 12.32 -6.42
C GLY A 390 -12.17 13.34 -7.26
N PHE A 391 -10.84 13.25 -7.31
CA PHE A 391 -10.02 14.13 -8.15
C PHE A 391 -10.24 13.87 -9.64
N GLU A 392 -10.27 12.62 -10.07
CA GLU A 392 -10.54 12.25 -11.47
C GLU A 392 -11.93 12.70 -11.91
N LEU A 393 -12.95 12.50 -11.05
CA LEU A 393 -14.30 12.98 -11.30
C LEU A 393 -14.35 14.49 -11.43
N MET A 394 -13.63 15.21 -10.55
CA MET A 394 -13.56 16.67 -10.59
C MET A 394 -12.91 17.17 -11.87
N GLU A 395 -11.78 16.60 -12.30
CA GLU A 395 -11.12 16.97 -13.55
C GLU A 395 -12.02 16.71 -14.77
N LEU A 396 -12.59 15.51 -14.88
CA LEU A 396 -13.47 15.16 -15.98
C LEU A 396 -14.71 16.08 -16.09
N LEU A 397 -15.25 16.53 -14.96
CA LEU A 397 -16.37 17.47 -14.94
C LEU A 397 -15.94 18.89 -15.32
N LEU A 398 -14.77 19.34 -14.83
CA LEU A 398 -14.19 20.64 -15.18
C LEU A 398 -13.84 20.73 -16.68
N GLU A 399 -13.27 19.67 -17.26
CA GLU A 399 -12.95 19.56 -18.68
C GLU A 399 -14.23 19.67 -19.56
N ARG A 400 -15.37 19.16 -19.06
CA ARG A 400 -16.68 19.33 -19.70
C ARG A 400 -17.33 20.70 -19.46
N GLY A 401 -16.63 21.59 -18.75
CA GLY A 401 -17.07 22.96 -18.48
C GLY A 401 -18.10 23.10 -17.36
N ALA A 402 -18.21 22.12 -16.45
CA ALA A 402 -19.02 22.25 -15.25
C ALA A 402 -18.38 23.26 -14.26
N VAL A 403 -19.21 23.86 -13.42
CA VAL A 403 -18.78 24.66 -12.25
C VAL A 403 -18.76 23.72 -11.05
N VAL A 404 -17.58 23.24 -10.68
CA VAL A 404 -17.42 22.21 -9.65
C VAL A 404 -17.00 22.83 -8.33
N ASN A 405 -17.60 22.37 -7.25
CA ASN A 405 -17.17 22.60 -5.87
C ASN A 405 -17.28 21.30 -5.06
N TYR A 406 -16.74 21.28 -3.85
CA TYR A 406 -16.81 20.10 -2.99
C TYR A 406 -17.10 20.45 -1.53
N ASN A 407 -17.62 19.46 -0.82
CA ASN A 407 -17.62 19.40 0.62
C ASN A 407 -17.00 18.07 1.08
N ASP A 408 -16.14 18.16 2.08
CA ASP A 408 -15.63 17.01 2.80
C ASP A 408 -15.36 17.41 4.25
N PRO A 409 -15.90 16.70 5.25
CA PRO A 409 -15.72 17.03 6.67
C PRO A 409 -14.27 16.78 7.15
N HIS A 410 -13.49 15.97 6.43
CA HIS A 410 -12.13 15.57 6.81
C HIS A 410 -11.05 16.22 5.95
N ILE A 411 -11.41 16.76 4.78
CA ILE A 411 -10.48 17.40 3.82
C ILE A 411 -10.86 18.88 3.66
N PRO A 412 -10.39 19.76 4.56
CA PRO A 412 -10.78 21.18 4.53
C PRO A 412 -10.21 21.94 3.33
N VAL A 413 -9.05 21.52 2.81
CA VAL A 413 -8.38 22.08 1.62
C VAL A 413 -7.81 20.94 0.81
N LEU A 414 -7.98 20.96 -0.52
CA LEU A 414 -7.37 19.98 -1.40
C LEU A 414 -5.85 20.17 -1.42
N PRO A 415 -5.07 19.12 -1.14
CA PRO A 415 -3.61 19.18 -1.25
C PRO A 415 -3.18 19.18 -2.72
N ASP A 416 -1.95 19.64 -2.97
CA ASP A 416 -1.30 19.46 -4.27
C ASP A 416 -1.09 17.98 -4.55
N MET A 417 -1.71 17.48 -5.63
CA MET A 417 -1.60 16.10 -6.07
C MET A 417 -0.63 16.00 -7.25
N ARG A 418 0.27 15.01 -7.23
CA ARG A 418 1.26 14.81 -8.31
C ARG A 418 0.63 14.56 -9.68
N ARG A 419 -0.48 13.82 -9.72
CA ARG A 419 -1.18 13.39 -10.93
C ARG A 419 -2.07 14.47 -11.52
N TYR A 420 -2.70 15.32 -10.70
CA TYR A 420 -3.73 16.29 -11.11
C TYR A 420 -3.18 17.72 -11.17
N ARG A 421 -2.05 17.92 -11.89
CA ARG A 421 -1.36 19.22 -11.99
C ARG A 421 -1.98 20.18 -13.00
N HIS A 422 -2.80 19.69 -13.92
CA HIS A 422 -3.34 20.50 -15.04
C HIS A 422 -4.37 21.51 -14.55
N HIS A 423 -5.21 21.15 -13.59
CA HIS A 423 -6.04 22.08 -12.85
C HIS A 423 -5.44 22.21 -11.45
N ARG A 424 -4.81 23.34 -11.13
CA ARG A 424 -4.37 23.63 -9.76
C ARG A 424 -5.62 23.68 -8.88
N LEU A 425 -6.03 22.53 -8.36
CA LEU A 425 -7.25 22.33 -7.58
C LEU A 425 -7.06 22.84 -6.14
N HIS A 426 -6.55 24.08 -5.99
CA HIS A 426 -6.51 24.76 -4.70
C HIS A 426 -7.93 25.19 -4.30
N MET A 427 -8.72 24.22 -3.84
CA MET A 427 -10.09 24.46 -3.43
C MET A 427 -10.26 24.19 -1.94
N ALA A 428 -11.10 24.98 -1.28
CA ALA A 428 -11.52 24.73 0.10
C ALA A 428 -12.89 24.04 0.12
N SER A 429 -13.08 23.16 1.09
CA SER A 429 -14.36 22.51 1.37
C SER A 429 -15.43 23.55 1.68
N GLN A 430 -16.55 23.51 0.96
CA GLN A 430 -17.66 24.44 1.14
C GLN A 430 -18.60 23.96 2.25
N GLY A 431 -19.07 24.87 3.09
CA GLY A 431 -20.05 24.52 4.11
C GLY A 431 -21.39 24.06 3.49
N LEU A 432 -21.96 22.99 4.01
CA LEU A 432 -23.29 22.53 3.61
C LEU A 432 -24.36 23.34 4.30
N THR A 433 -25.12 24.13 3.51
CA THR A 433 -26.29 24.85 3.92
C THR A 433 -27.45 24.53 2.99
N VAL A 434 -28.68 24.78 3.42
CA VAL A 434 -29.88 24.64 2.56
C VAL A 434 -29.75 25.47 1.27
N GLY A 435 -29.30 26.73 1.40
CA GLY A 435 -29.08 27.59 0.25
C GLY A 435 -28.02 27.07 -0.71
N HIS A 436 -26.93 26.54 -0.17
CA HIS A 436 -25.85 25.96 -0.99
C HIS A 436 -26.35 24.71 -1.75
N LEU A 437 -27.00 23.74 -1.07
CA LEU A 437 -27.54 22.54 -1.71
C LEU A 437 -28.55 22.87 -2.81
N ARG A 438 -29.50 23.79 -2.52
CA ARG A 438 -30.53 24.22 -3.49
C ARG A 438 -29.97 24.96 -4.70
N SER A 439 -28.82 25.61 -4.56
CA SER A 439 -28.16 26.35 -5.64
C SER A 439 -27.38 25.45 -6.62
N GLN A 440 -27.22 24.17 -6.31
CA GLN A 440 -26.56 23.22 -7.20
C GLN A 440 -27.53 22.70 -8.26
N ASP A 441 -27.00 22.27 -9.39
CA ASP A 441 -27.75 21.52 -10.41
C ASP A 441 -27.69 20.02 -10.12
N CYS A 442 -26.59 19.53 -9.57
CA CYS A 442 -26.40 18.14 -9.18
C CYS A 442 -25.50 18.04 -7.95
N VAL A 443 -25.80 17.10 -7.06
CA VAL A 443 -24.94 16.65 -5.97
C VAL A 443 -24.42 15.26 -6.30
N LEU A 444 -23.09 15.09 -6.40
CA LEU A 444 -22.43 13.81 -6.69
C LEU A 444 -21.83 13.25 -5.40
N ILE A 445 -22.35 12.13 -4.94
CA ILE A 445 -21.80 11.43 -3.77
C ILE A 445 -20.62 10.58 -4.22
N VAL A 446 -19.41 10.93 -3.76
CA VAL A 446 -18.15 10.23 -4.07
C VAL A 446 -17.70 9.38 -2.89
N THR A 447 -17.75 9.94 -1.67
CA THR A 447 -17.43 9.22 -0.42
C THR A 447 -18.52 9.48 0.62
N ASP A 448 -19.03 8.41 1.19
CA ASP A 448 -20.21 8.40 2.06
C ASP A 448 -19.84 8.56 3.55
N HIS A 449 -19.22 9.68 3.93
CA HIS A 449 -18.84 9.96 5.32
C HIS A 449 -20.01 9.85 6.29
N SER A 450 -19.75 9.36 7.51
CA SER A 450 -20.77 9.21 8.56
C SER A 450 -21.29 10.56 9.09
N ALA A 451 -20.52 11.62 8.88
CA ALA A 451 -20.91 12.99 9.22
C ALA A 451 -22.04 13.55 8.36
N TYR A 452 -22.37 12.92 7.23
CA TYR A 452 -23.46 13.39 6.36
C TYR A 452 -24.84 12.91 6.82
N SER A 453 -25.80 13.81 6.88
CA SER A 453 -27.22 13.48 7.06
C SER A 453 -27.88 13.28 5.69
N TRP A 454 -27.97 12.04 5.22
CA TRP A 454 -28.52 11.73 3.90
C TRP A 454 -29.97 12.15 3.74
N PRO A 455 -30.90 11.98 4.73
CA PRO A 455 -32.25 12.48 4.59
C PRO A 455 -32.31 13.99 4.36
N TRP A 456 -31.50 14.76 5.09
CA TRP A 456 -31.44 16.22 4.93
C TRP A 456 -30.84 16.64 3.58
N ILE A 457 -29.78 15.96 3.11
CA ILE A 457 -29.18 16.22 1.80
C ILE A 457 -30.19 15.89 0.69
N VAL A 458 -30.88 14.75 0.78
CA VAL A 458 -31.90 14.33 -0.18
C VAL A 458 -33.06 15.33 -0.19
N GLU A 459 -33.49 15.84 0.94
CA GLU A 459 -34.55 16.85 1.01
C GLU A 459 -34.21 18.10 0.20
N HIS A 460 -32.97 18.61 0.35
CA HIS A 460 -32.60 19.95 -0.17
C HIS A 460 -31.85 19.95 -1.50
N ALA A 461 -31.20 18.88 -1.89
CA ALA A 461 -30.55 18.78 -3.19
C ALA A 461 -31.59 18.64 -4.32
N PRO A 462 -31.42 19.30 -5.49
CA PRO A 462 -32.35 19.14 -6.60
C PRO A 462 -32.20 17.81 -7.34
N LEU A 463 -30.98 17.33 -7.49
CA LEU A 463 -30.60 16.06 -8.14
C LEU A 463 -29.43 15.45 -7.39
N ILE A 464 -29.44 14.15 -7.22
CA ILE A 464 -28.33 13.40 -6.58
C ILE A 464 -27.89 12.26 -7.51
N VAL A 465 -26.59 12.16 -7.73
CA VAL A 465 -25.97 10.98 -8.33
C VAL A 465 -25.20 10.26 -7.21
N ASP A 466 -25.62 9.05 -6.89
CA ASP A 466 -25.11 8.29 -5.74
C ASP A 466 -24.28 7.09 -6.22
N THR A 467 -22.96 7.14 -5.98
CA THR A 467 -22.00 6.09 -6.34
C THR A 467 -21.73 5.09 -5.21
N ARG A 468 -22.30 5.33 -4.01
CA ARG A 468 -22.01 4.55 -2.80
C ARG A 468 -23.24 3.88 -2.18
N ASN A 469 -24.41 4.04 -2.79
CA ASN A 469 -25.69 3.65 -2.19
C ASN A 469 -25.92 4.29 -0.81
N ALA A 470 -25.35 5.48 -0.61
CA ALA A 470 -25.42 6.22 0.65
C ALA A 470 -26.85 6.66 0.99
N THR A 471 -27.68 6.85 -0.03
CA THR A 471 -29.10 7.27 0.09
C THR A 471 -30.05 6.08 0.23
N ARG A 472 -29.54 4.84 0.45
CA ARG A 472 -30.39 3.65 0.64
C ARG A 472 -31.43 3.86 1.73
N GLY A 473 -32.70 3.61 1.39
CA GLY A 473 -33.83 3.73 2.35
C GLY A 473 -34.29 5.16 2.61
N VAL A 474 -33.70 6.17 1.96
CA VAL A 474 -34.19 7.55 2.04
C VAL A 474 -35.28 7.75 0.98
N ALA A 475 -36.48 8.15 1.44
CA ALA A 475 -37.58 8.46 0.51
C ALA A 475 -37.27 9.71 -0.32
N ALA A 476 -37.50 9.63 -1.62
CA ALA A 476 -37.29 10.73 -2.57
C ALA A 476 -38.30 10.66 -3.73
N PRO A 477 -38.64 11.79 -4.37
CA PRO A 477 -39.37 11.78 -5.63
C PRO A 477 -38.65 10.96 -6.69
N GLU A 478 -39.42 10.36 -7.61
CA GLU A 478 -38.86 9.63 -8.75
C GLU A 478 -37.90 10.52 -9.56
N GLY A 479 -36.79 9.95 -10.00
CA GLY A 479 -35.78 10.66 -10.78
C GLY A 479 -34.91 11.66 -9.97
N LYS A 480 -35.16 11.84 -8.66
CA LYS A 480 -34.32 12.72 -7.84
C LYS A 480 -32.97 12.10 -7.48
N ILE A 481 -32.93 10.79 -7.29
CA ILE A 481 -31.72 10.01 -7.00
C ILE A 481 -31.43 9.10 -8.18
N VAL A 482 -30.25 9.26 -8.76
CA VAL A 482 -29.71 8.39 -9.82
C VAL A 482 -28.57 7.60 -9.22
N ARG A 483 -28.62 6.29 -9.29
CA ARG A 483 -27.54 5.41 -8.85
C ARG A 483 -26.49 5.25 -9.94
N ALA A 484 -25.21 5.46 -9.61
CA ALA A 484 -24.10 5.43 -10.54
C ALA A 484 -23.00 4.44 -10.08
#